data_dce7106ebfad11146fabc8fc1354a10c
#
_entry.id   dce7106ebfad11146fabc8fc1354a10c
#
_cell.length_a   1.000
_cell.length_b   1.000
_cell.length_c   1.000
_cell.angle_alpha   90.00
_cell.angle_beta   90.00
_cell.angle_gamma   90.00
#
_symmetry.space_group_name_H-M   'P 1'
#
loop_
_entity.id
_entity.type
_entity.pdbx_description
1 polymer ?
#
loop_
_entity_poly.entity_id
_entity_poly.type
_entity_poly.pdbx_seq_one_letter_code
_entity_poly.pdbx_strand_id
1 'polypeptide(L)'
;MPVSGRRKSVIFFITLGACLVALAIALYVGWILLNWRQVALLILGIIFFSLIIVGVVLNTIFLVREIRRNEQHDAFINAVTHELKTPIASIRLYLETLKTRKVGEAQREEFYDIMLADNDRLLHTVEQVLRAGRASHRKRTQNKAVIDLKEIVRECLDLTRVRHNLAPGALNFDESLNGEPARVAGDVDDLRAAISNLLDNAIKYSEQEVLVSVEVANVDEKHVAVRIADRGIGIPRAQLKRIFKRFYRAPGLVMARVKGTGLGLFIVHSIVEKHGGRVFAESPGVGQGSTFTIQLPRV
;
A
#
# COMPACT_ATOMS: atom_id res chain seq x y z
N MET A 1 18.75 -12.58 5.62
CA MET A 1 19.33 -12.18 6.93
C MET A 1 18.21 -12.06 7.96
N PRO A 2 18.38 -12.57 9.19
CA PRO A 2 17.27 -12.82 10.10
C PRO A 2 16.67 -11.52 10.64
N VAL A 3 15.33 -11.43 10.60
CA VAL A 3 14.46 -10.38 11.15
C VAL A 3 14.78 -10.07 12.65
N SER A 4 15.43 -10.99 13.36
CA SER A 4 15.79 -10.85 14.78
C SER A 4 16.87 -9.79 15.05
N GLY A 5 17.79 -9.55 14.11
CA GLY A 5 18.89 -8.60 14.32
C GLY A 5 18.44 -7.14 14.32
N ARG A 6 17.48 -6.78 13.44
CA ARG A 6 17.01 -5.40 13.28
C ARG A 6 16.04 -4.95 14.37
N ARG A 7 15.19 -5.86 14.85
CA ARG A 7 14.35 -5.60 16.04
C ARG A 7 15.23 -5.30 17.27
N LYS A 8 16.36 -5.98 17.39
CA LYS A 8 17.38 -5.70 18.41
C LYS A 8 18.00 -4.33 18.23
N SER A 9 18.28 -3.86 16.99
CA SER A 9 18.81 -2.52 16.74
C SER A 9 17.83 -1.40 17.15
N VAL A 10 16.53 -1.52 16.83
CA VAL A 10 15.53 -0.54 17.27
C VAL A 10 15.45 -0.49 18.81
N ILE A 11 15.39 -1.66 19.45
CA ILE A 11 15.38 -1.76 20.93
C ILE A 11 16.67 -1.13 21.49
N PHE A 12 17.83 -1.45 20.93
CA PHE A 12 19.11 -0.89 21.33
C PHE A 12 19.11 0.65 21.29
N PHE A 13 18.67 1.26 20.16
CA PHE A 13 18.66 2.72 20.08
C PHE A 13 17.63 3.38 20.99
N ILE A 14 16.49 2.75 21.24
CA ILE A 14 15.52 3.24 22.23
C ILE A 14 16.09 3.15 23.63
N THR A 15 16.71 2.04 24.01
CA THR A 15 17.30 1.87 25.35
C THR A 15 18.49 2.82 25.53
N LEU A 16 19.36 2.97 24.53
CA LEU A 16 20.46 3.91 24.55
C LEU A 16 19.95 5.36 24.72
N GLY A 17 18.93 5.76 23.96
CA GLY A 17 18.31 7.07 24.10
C GLY A 17 17.71 7.30 25.49
N ALA A 18 17.02 6.31 26.04
CA ALA A 18 16.48 6.37 27.39
C ALA A 18 17.57 6.49 28.46
N CYS A 19 18.68 5.73 28.32
CA CYS A 19 19.85 5.83 29.23
C CYS A 19 20.50 7.22 29.14
N LEU A 20 20.68 7.77 27.95
CA LEU A 20 21.25 9.11 27.77
C LEU A 20 20.35 10.20 28.37
N VAL A 21 19.06 10.10 28.25
CA VAL A 21 18.09 11.01 28.88
C VAL A 21 18.15 10.88 30.41
N ALA A 22 18.19 9.66 30.94
CA ALA A 22 18.32 9.43 32.38
C ALA A 22 19.62 10.00 32.94
N LEU A 23 20.76 9.84 32.23
CA LEU A 23 22.03 10.41 32.58
C LEU A 23 21.99 11.95 32.56
N ALA A 24 21.39 12.54 31.52
CA ALA A 24 21.23 13.99 31.42
C ALA A 24 20.40 14.58 32.58
N ILE A 25 19.33 13.87 32.98
CA ILE A 25 18.49 14.25 34.13
C ILE A 25 19.29 14.16 35.43
N ALA A 26 20.06 13.10 35.64
CA ALA A 26 20.90 12.93 36.82
C ALA A 26 21.96 14.07 36.93
N LEU A 27 22.64 14.40 35.83
CA LEU A 27 23.56 15.53 35.76
C LEU A 27 22.88 16.87 36.01
N TYR A 28 21.67 17.05 35.49
CA TYR A 28 20.86 18.25 35.70
C TYR A 28 20.49 18.43 37.18
N VAL A 29 20.06 17.36 37.87
CA VAL A 29 19.76 17.39 39.31
C VAL A 29 21.03 17.72 40.10
N GLY A 30 22.16 17.06 39.78
CA GLY A 30 23.45 17.34 40.38
C GLY A 30 23.89 18.80 40.22
N TRP A 31 23.68 19.37 39.02
CA TRP A 31 23.97 20.78 38.75
C TRP A 31 23.12 21.74 39.60
N ILE A 32 21.83 21.47 39.75
CA ILE A 32 20.93 22.26 40.59
C ILE A 32 21.41 22.24 42.05
N LEU A 33 21.76 21.07 42.60
CA LEU A 33 22.19 20.90 43.96
C LEU A 33 23.51 21.64 44.26
N LEU A 34 24.44 21.65 43.28
CA LEU A 34 25.71 22.33 43.42
C LEU A 34 25.60 23.86 43.31
N ASN A 35 24.72 24.36 42.49
CA ASN A 35 24.64 25.79 42.15
C ASN A 35 23.38 26.49 42.72
N TRP A 36 22.77 25.91 43.77
CA TRP A 36 21.53 26.40 44.39
C TRP A 36 21.52 27.90 44.74
N ARG A 37 22.68 28.45 45.13
CA ARG A 37 22.83 29.86 45.55
C ARG A 37 23.13 30.85 44.43
N GLN A 38 23.39 30.35 43.20
CA GLN A 38 23.80 31.22 42.07
C GLN A 38 22.72 31.20 40.96
N VAL A 39 21.76 32.07 41.04
CA VAL A 39 20.58 32.10 40.16
C VAL A 39 20.93 32.13 38.66
N ALA A 40 21.95 32.92 38.28
CA ALA A 40 22.35 33.02 36.86
C ALA A 40 22.87 31.68 36.30
N LEU A 41 23.69 30.94 37.09
CA LEU A 41 24.20 29.65 36.70
C LEU A 41 23.12 28.56 36.68
N LEU A 42 22.14 28.67 37.59
CA LEU A 42 20.98 27.77 37.58
C LEU A 42 20.17 27.95 36.29
N ILE A 43 19.83 29.19 35.91
CA ILE A 43 19.05 29.45 34.67
C ILE A 43 19.83 28.93 33.46
N LEU A 44 21.13 29.23 33.35
CA LEU A 44 21.97 28.76 32.24
C LEU A 44 21.99 27.24 32.16
N GLY A 45 22.13 26.57 33.29
CA GLY A 45 22.15 25.12 33.38
C GLY A 45 20.80 24.50 32.97
N ILE A 46 19.66 25.10 33.40
CA ILE A 46 18.32 24.65 33.00
C ILE A 46 18.17 24.71 31.48
N ILE A 47 18.55 25.83 30.87
CA ILE A 47 18.46 26.00 29.41
C ILE A 47 19.33 24.97 28.69
N PHE A 48 20.59 24.81 29.10
CA PHE A 48 21.57 23.93 28.50
C PHE A 48 21.13 22.46 28.55
N PHE A 49 20.77 21.96 29.74
CA PHE A 49 20.32 20.57 29.90
C PHE A 49 19.01 20.29 29.22
N SER A 50 18.05 21.25 29.20
CA SER A 50 16.82 21.12 28.44
C SER A 50 17.08 20.97 26.94
N LEU A 51 18.03 21.76 26.41
CA LEU A 51 18.40 21.67 24.98
C LEU A 51 19.06 20.33 24.64
N ILE A 52 19.89 19.78 25.53
CA ILE A 52 20.50 18.43 25.37
C ILE A 52 19.42 17.37 25.37
N ILE A 53 18.48 17.41 26.33
CA ILE A 53 17.41 16.40 26.43
C ILE A 53 16.55 16.42 25.17
N VAL A 54 16.13 17.61 24.72
CA VAL A 54 15.35 17.78 23.48
C VAL A 54 16.14 17.24 22.28
N GLY A 55 17.42 17.59 22.17
CA GLY A 55 18.30 17.09 21.10
C GLY A 55 18.40 15.58 21.05
N VAL A 56 18.61 14.94 22.20
CA VAL A 56 18.71 13.47 22.30
C VAL A 56 17.36 12.80 21.94
N VAL A 57 16.25 13.34 22.42
CA VAL A 57 14.91 12.82 22.10
C VAL A 57 14.62 12.94 20.60
N LEU A 58 14.87 14.10 20.00
CA LEU A 58 14.67 14.31 18.56
C LEU A 58 15.56 13.40 17.73
N ASN A 59 16.84 13.27 18.10
CA ASN A 59 17.76 12.37 17.41
C ASN A 59 17.30 10.91 17.49
N THR A 60 16.86 10.45 18.66
CA THR A 60 16.34 9.09 18.85
C THR A 60 15.10 8.84 18.00
N ILE A 61 14.17 9.80 17.97
CA ILE A 61 12.96 9.72 17.12
C ILE A 61 13.36 9.65 15.64
N PHE A 62 14.29 10.50 15.20
CA PHE A 62 14.78 10.53 13.82
C PHE A 62 15.42 9.18 13.45
N LEU A 63 16.30 8.65 14.28
CA LEU A 63 17.01 7.38 14.06
C LEU A 63 16.03 6.20 13.95
N VAL A 64 15.06 6.11 14.86
CA VAL A 64 14.02 5.07 14.82
C VAL A 64 13.16 5.17 13.58
N ARG A 65 12.82 6.39 13.14
CA ARG A 65 12.06 6.60 11.88
C ARG A 65 12.87 6.16 10.68
N GLU A 66 14.16 6.49 10.63
CA GLU A 66 15.04 6.13 9.51
C GLU A 66 15.25 4.62 9.41
N ILE A 67 15.47 3.92 10.54
CA ILE A 67 15.56 2.45 10.56
C ILE A 67 14.27 1.82 10.03
N ARG A 68 13.10 2.29 10.47
CA ARG A 68 11.82 1.79 9.99
C ARG A 68 11.59 2.04 8.50
N ARG A 69 12.05 3.18 8.00
CA ARG A 69 11.99 3.53 6.59
C ARG A 69 12.87 2.60 5.75
N ASN A 70 14.08 2.32 6.21
CA ASN A 70 14.99 1.38 5.57
C ASN A 70 14.44 -0.05 5.59
N GLU A 71 13.82 -0.50 6.70
CA GLU A 71 13.15 -1.81 6.77
C GLU A 71 12.04 -1.96 5.72
N GLN A 72 11.22 -0.91 5.52
CA GLN A 72 10.18 -0.92 4.51
C GLN A 72 10.75 -0.97 3.10
N HIS A 73 11.84 -0.24 2.85
CA HIS A 73 12.53 -0.25 1.56
C HIS A 73 13.14 -1.62 1.24
N ASP A 74 13.83 -2.25 2.19
CA ASP A 74 14.41 -3.59 2.01
C ASP A 74 13.31 -4.66 1.80
N ALA A 75 12.22 -4.59 2.57
CA ALA A 75 11.09 -5.48 2.40
C ALA A 75 10.47 -5.35 1.00
N PHE A 76 10.39 -4.13 0.47
CA PHE A 76 9.95 -3.89 -0.89
C PHE A 76 10.89 -4.49 -1.94
N ILE A 77 12.21 -4.21 -1.86
CA ILE A 77 13.18 -4.78 -2.81
C ILE A 77 13.07 -6.31 -2.82
N ASN A 78 12.98 -6.92 -1.65
CA ASN A 78 12.83 -8.37 -1.53
C ASN A 78 11.51 -8.87 -2.14
N ALA A 79 10.39 -8.16 -1.90
CA ALA A 79 9.09 -8.52 -2.46
C ALA A 79 9.07 -8.40 -3.99
N VAL A 80 9.56 -7.29 -4.54
CA VAL A 80 9.66 -7.09 -6.01
C VAL A 80 10.56 -8.15 -6.64
N THR A 81 11.74 -8.39 -6.05
CA THR A 81 12.67 -9.41 -6.55
C THR A 81 12.02 -10.78 -6.58
N HIS A 82 11.25 -11.14 -5.53
CA HIS A 82 10.55 -12.42 -5.47
C HIS A 82 9.42 -12.51 -6.51
N GLU A 83 8.63 -11.43 -6.66
CA GLU A 83 7.54 -11.37 -7.65
C GLU A 83 8.03 -11.40 -9.10
N LEU A 84 9.24 -10.91 -9.37
CA LEU A 84 9.88 -11.01 -10.69
C LEU A 84 10.56 -12.37 -10.90
N LYS A 85 11.22 -12.93 -9.89
CA LYS A 85 11.97 -14.20 -10.01
C LYS A 85 11.08 -15.40 -10.33
N THR A 86 9.88 -15.44 -9.77
CA THR A 86 8.96 -16.59 -9.94
C THR A 86 8.53 -16.77 -11.40
N PRO A 87 7.95 -15.76 -12.10
CA PRO A 87 7.57 -15.92 -13.51
C PRO A 87 8.79 -16.11 -14.42
N ILE A 88 9.92 -15.44 -14.14
CA ILE A 88 11.15 -15.67 -14.92
C ILE A 88 11.61 -17.12 -14.83
N ALA A 89 11.58 -17.73 -13.64
CA ALA A 89 11.97 -19.14 -13.46
C ALA A 89 10.99 -20.09 -14.13
N SER A 90 9.69 -19.76 -14.13
CA SER A 90 8.65 -20.54 -14.82
C SER A 90 8.84 -20.49 -16.33
N ILE A 91 8.94 -19.32 -16.92
CA ILE A 91 9.20 -19.14 -18.37
C ILE A 91 10.47 -19.89 -18.77
N ARG A 92 11.54 -19.77 -18.00
CA ARG A 92 12.79 -20.47 -18.27
C ARG A 92 12.62 -21.99 -18.24
N LEU A 93 11.90 -22.53 -17.27
CA LEU A 93 11.63 -23.95 -17.13
C LEU A 93 10.90 -24.51 -18.37
N TYR A 94 9.84 -23.83 -18.82
CA TYR A 94 9.09 -24.24 -20.01
C TYR A 94 9.90 -24.14 -21.29
N LEU A 95 10.69 -23.09 -21.46
CA LEU A 95 11.63 -22.96 -22.59
C LEU A 95 12.71 -24.05 -22.59
N GLU A 96 13.30 -24.38 -21.44
CA GLU A 96 14.28 -25.48 -21.31
C GLU A 96 13.62 -26.84 -21.59
N THR A 97 12.37 -27.04 -21.15
CA THR A 97 11.62 -28.26 -21.43
C THR A 97 11.33 -28.42 -22.92
N LEU A 98 10.83 -27.37 -23.57
CA LEU A 98 10.59 -27.35 -25.02
C LEU A 98 11.87 -27.59 -25.84
N LYS A 99 13.01 -27.10 -25.36
CA LYS A 99 14.31 -27.29 -26.02
C LYS A 99 14.87 -28.71 -25.87
N THR A 100 14.64 -29.36 -24.73
CA THR A 100 15.31 -30.60 -24.38
C THR A 100 14.44 -31.84 -24.56
N ARG A 101 13.12 -31.69 -24.63
CA ARG A 101 12.14 -32.79 -24.70
C ARG A 101 11.27 -32.66 -25.94
N LYS A 102 10.89 -33.80 -26.52
CA LYS A 102 9.81 -33.84 -27.53
C LYS A 102 8.48 -33.76 -26.79
N VAL A 103 7.79 -32.64 -26.97
CA VAL A 103 6.49 -32.35 -26.34
C VAL A 103 5.40 -32.44 -27.41
N GLY A 104 4.27 -33.04 -27.09
CA GLY A 104 3.11 -33.11 -27.98
C GLY A 104 2.53 -31.71 -28.25
N GLU A 105 1.79 -31.55 -29.37
CA GLU A 105 1.27 -30.25 -29.82
C GLU A 105 0.40 -29.55 -28.74
N ALA A 106 -0.56 -30.28 -28.18
CA ALA A 106 -1.46 -29.75 -27.16
C ALA A 106 -0.70 -29.25 -25.91
N GLN A 107 0.32 -29.98 -25.46
CA GLN A 107 1.14 -29.61 -24.32
C GLN A 107 2.07 -28.44 -24.64
N ARG A 108 2.47 -28.27 -25.89
CA ARG A 108 3.28 -27.15 -26.37
C ARG A 108 2.45 -25.85 -26.32
N GLU A 109 1.20 -25.88 -26.78
CA GLU A 109 0.28 -24.75 -26.69
C GLU A 109 0.03 -24.36 -25.22
N GLU A 110 -0.24 -25.32 -24.35
CA GLU A 110 -0.37 -25.06 -22.92
C GLU A 110 0.85 -24.36 -22.33
N PHE A 111 2.07 -24.77 -22.71
CA PHE A 111 3.30 -24.11 -22.24
C PHE A 111 3.43 -22.67 -22.75
N TYR A 112 3.02 -22.41 -24.01
CA TYR A 112 2.99 -21.06 -24.54
C TYR A 112 2.03 -20.17 -23.78
N ASP A 113 0.82 -20.65 -23.48
CA ASP A 113 -0.18 -19.92 -22.71
C ASP A 113 0.32 -19.56 -21.30
N ILE A 114 0.97 -20.51 -20.62
CA ILE A 114 1.56 -20.28 -19.30
C ILE A 114 2.68 -19.23 -19.38
N MET A 115 3.56 -19.33 -20.39
CA MET A 115 4.66 -18.36 -20.55
C MET A 115 4.14 -16.97 -20.88
N LEU A 116 3.08 -16.85 -21.69
CA LEU A 116 2.44 -15.56 -21.98
C LEU A 116 1.82 -14.95 -20.73
N ALA A 117 1.08 -15.74 -19.94
CA ALA A 117 0.49 -15.29 -18.68
C ALA A 117 1.57 -14.83 -17.66
N ASP A 118 2.70 -15.53 -17.58
CA ASP A 118 3.82 -15.15 -16.74
C ASP A 118 4.52 -13.87 -17.24
N ASN A 119 4.62 -13.67 -18.55
CA ASN A 119 5.14 -12.45 -19.16
C ASN A 119 4.24 -11.24 -18.86
N ASP A 120 2.92 -11.38 -18.97
CA ASP A 120 1.95 -10.32 -18.63
C ASP A 120 2.03 -9.95 -17.14
N ARG A 121 2.24 -10.94 -16.29
CA ARG A 121 2.47 -10.71 -14.86
C ARG A 121 3.75 -9.94 -14.57
N LEU A 122 4.84 -10.23 -15.30
CA LEU A 122 6.08 -9.46 -15.22
C LEU A 122 5.86 -8.00 -15.61
N LEU A 123 5.21 -7.77 -16.76
CA LEU A 123 4.91 -6.43 -17.26
C LEU A 123 4.09 -5.64 -16.24
N HIS A 124 3.03 -6.24 -15.71
CA HIS A 124 2.21 -5.62 -14.67
C HIS A 124 3.03 -5.23 -13.42
N THR A 125 3.93 -6.11 -12.96
CA THR A 125 4.80 -5.83 -11.81
C THR A 125 5.74 -4.67 -12.07
N VAL A 126 6.36 -4.60 -13.26
CA VAL A 126 7.24 -3.50 -13.68
C VAL A 126 6.45 -2.18 -13.74
N GLU A 127 5.26 -2.19 -14.35
CA GLU A 127 4.40 -1.00 -14.40
C GLU A 127 4.01 -0.49 -13.02
N GLN A 128 3.66 -1.38 -12.09
CA GLN A 128 3.36 -0.99 -10.70
C GLN A 128 4.56 -0.29 -10.03
N VAL A 129 5.78 -0.81 -10.22
CA VAL A 129 7.00 -0.20 -9.69
C VAL A 129 7.24 1.20 -10.29
N LEU A 130 7.09 1.34 -11.62
CA LEU A 130 7.24 2.62 -12.30
C LEU A 130 6.18 3.64 -11.89
N ARG A 131 4.90 3.22 -11.78
CA ARG A 131 3.81 4.08 -11.30
C ARG A 131 4.04 4.53 -9.86
N ALA A 132 4.48 3.64 -8.97
CA ALA A 132 4.82 4.00 -7.60
C ALA A 132 6.02 4.97 -7.50
N GLY A 133 6.98 4.88 -8.42
CA GLY A 133 8.09 5.84 -8.56
C GLY A 133 7.61 7.23 -8.98
N ARG A 134 6.74 7.29 -9.98
CA ARG A 134 6.17 8.55 -10.50
C ARG A 134 5.19 9.21 -9.51
N ALA A 135 4.42 8.41 -8.77
CA ALA A 135 3.46 8.88 -7.76
C ALA A 135 4.14 9.67 -6.62
N SER A 136 5.44 9.46 -6.38
CA SER A 136 6.24 10.23 -5.41
C SER A 136 6.50 11.68 -5.84
N HIS A 137 6.32 12.00 -7.13
CA HIS A 137 6.48 13.35 -7.65
C HIS A 137 5.10 14.00 -7.83
N ARG A 138 4.73 14.90 -6.94
CA ARG A 138 3.50 15.71 -6.94
C ARG A 138 3.38 16.60 -8.20
N LYS A 139 3.36 16.06 -9.41
CA LYS A 139 2.98 16.82 -10.59
C LYS A 139 1.47 16.75 -10.78
N ARG A 140 0.81 17.90 -10.70
CA ARG A 140 -0.60 18.10 -11.07
C ARG A 140 -0.83 17.48 -12.45
N THR A 141 -1.90 16.71 -12.59
CA THR A 141 -2.31 16.10 -13.87
C THR A 141 -2.38 17.17 -14.95
N GLN A 142 -1.59 17.02 -16.01
CA GLN A 142 -1.60 17.98 -17.12
C GLN A 142 -2.79 17.77 -18.09
N ASN A 143 -3.36 16.54 -18.14
CA ASN A 143 -4.49 16.19 -18.99
C ASN A 143 -5.72 15.87 -18.13
N LYS A 144 -6.45 16.90 -17.70
CA LYS A 144 -7.73 16.69 -17.04
C LYS A 144 -8.85 16.69 -18.08
N ALA A 145 -9.42 15.51 -18.34
CA ALA A 145 -10.67 15.36 -19.07
C ALA A 145 -11.84 15.25 -18.08
N VAL A 146 -13.04 15.62 -18.54
CA VAL A 146 -14.27 15.27 -17.82
C VAL A 146 -14.60 13.83 -18.14
N ILE A 147 -14.71 12.99 -17.14
CA ILE A 147 -14.79 11.54 -17.23
C ILE A 147 -16.03 11.06 -16.50
N ASP A 148 -16.77 10.12 -17.08
CA ASP A 148 -17.82 9.41 -16.38
C ASP A 148 -17.24 8.19 -15.65
N LEU A 149 -17.28 8.22 -14.31
CA LEU A 149 -16.76 7.14 -13.46
C LEU A 149 -17.49 5.80 -13.69
N LYS A 150 -18.77 5.83 -14.09
CA LYS A 150 -19.52 4.60 -14.36
C LYS A 150 -18.90 3.82 -15.52
N GLU A 151 -18.53 4.54 -16.58
CA GLU A 151 -17.93 3.92 -17.78
C GLU A 151 -16.59 3.26 -17.42
N ILE A 152 -15.72 3.96 -16.67
CA ILE A 152 -14.44 3.39 -16.22
C ILE A 152 -14.66 2.17 -15.32
N VAL A 153 -15.61 2.25 -14.38
CA VAL A 153 -15.90 1.12 -13.48
C VAL A 153 -16.39 -0.09 -14.26
N ARG A 154 -17.32 0.09 -15.23
CA ARG A 154 -17.79 -1.01 -16.09
C ARG A 154 -16.65 -1.63 -16.88
N GLU A 155 -15.83 -0.82 -17.55
CA GLU A 155 -14.65 -1.29 -18.28
C GLU A 155 -13.69 -2.09 -17.38
N CYS A 156 -13.40 -1.59 -16.18
CA CYS A 156 -12.55 -2.29 -15.22
C CYS A 156 -13.17 -3.62 -14.77
N LEU A 157 -14.49 -3.68 -14.55
CA LEU A 157 -15.19 -4.90 -14.16
C LEU A 157 -15.14 -5.95 -15.27
N ASP A 158 -15.36 -5.56 -16.51
CA ASP A 158 -15.33 -6.49 -17.65
C ASP A 158 -13.93 -7.04 -17.88
N LEU A 159 -12.91 -6.19 -17.86
CA LEU A 159 -11.52 -6.61 -17.94
C LEU A 159 -11.12 -7.54 -16.78
N THR A 160 -11.62 -7.26 -15.58
CA THR A 160 -11.35 -8.07 -14.39
C THR A 160 -12.01 -9.44 -14.47
N ARG A 161 -13.27 -9.52 -14.95
CA ARG A 161 -13.97 -10.80 -15.18
C ARG A 161 -13.20 -11.70 -16.13
N VAL A 162 -12.73 -11.14 -17.24
CA VAL A 162 -11.96 -11.91 -18.26
C VAL A 162 -10.60 -12.33 -17.68
N ARG A 163 -9.86 -11.41 -17.08
CA ARG A 163 -8.50 -11.68 -16.55
C ARG A 163 -8.47 -12.78 -15.49
N HIS A 164 -9.45 -12.79 -14.60
CA HIS A 164 -9.52 -13.73 -13.48
C HIS A 164 -10.44 -14.91 -13.74
N ASN A 165 -11.01 -15.05 -14.96
CA ASN A 165 -11.96 -16.10 -15.33
C ASN A 165 -13.07 -16.29 -14.29
N LEU A 166 -13.71 -15.19 -13.88
CA LEU A 166 -14.67 -15.19 -12.79
C LEU A 166 -16.03 -15.73 -13.20
N ALA A 167 -16.65 -16.49 -12.30
CA ALA A 167 -18.01 -16.98 -12.50
C ALA A 167 -19.03 -15.82 -12.59
N PRO A 168 -20.16 -16.01 -13.33
CA PRO A 168 -21.26 -15.06 -13.32
C PRO A 168 -21.74 -14.80 -11.87
N GLY A 169 -21.89 -13.52 -11.50
CA GLY A 169 -22.30 -13.13 -10.14
C GLY A 169 -21.16 -12.89 -9.14
N ALA A 170 -19.90 -13.22 -9.48
CA ALA A 170 -18.74 -12.91 -8.62
C ALA A 170 -18.51 -11.40 -8.44
N LEU A 171 -18.82 -10.60 -9.48
CA LEU A 171 -18.73 -9.14 -9.46
C LEU A 171 -20.13 -8.56 -9.69
N ASN A 172 -20.68 -7.92 -8.69
CA ASN A 172 -21.97 -7.22 -8.73
C ASN A 172 -21.74 -5.71 -8.83
N PHE A 173 -22.41 -5.06 -9.77
CA PHE A 173 -22.31 -3.62 -9.96
C PHE A 173 -23.67 -2.95 -9.69
N ASP A 174 -23.67 -2.03 -8.72
CA ASP A 174 -24.83 -1.22 -8.36
C ASP A 174 -24.59 0.26 -8.74
N GLU A 175 -25.51 0.83 -9.47
CA GLU A 175 -25.50 2.22 -9.93
C GLU A 175 -26.51 3.04 -9.13
N SER A 176 -26.25 3.32 -7.87
CA SER A 176 -27.15 4.08 -6.98
C SER A 176 -27.21 5.59 -7.30
N LEU A 177 -26.92 5.96 -8.54
CA LEU A 177 -27.01 7.34 -9.01
C LEU A 177 -28.41 7.58 -9.61
N ASN A 178 -29.28 8.22 -8.94
CA ASN A 178 -30.65 8.60 -9.35
C ASN A 178 -30.72 9.31 -10.71
N GLY A 179 -30.16 8.71 -11.78
CA GLY A 179 -30.11 9.26 -13.14
C GLY A 179 -29.04 10.34 -13.37
N GLU A 180 -28.35 10.81 -12.35
CA GLU A 180 -27.30 11.82 -12.46
C GLU A 180 -25.96 11.24 -12.90
N PRO A 181 -25.18 11.94 -13.77
CA PRO A 181 -23.86 11.46 -14.21
C PRO A 181 -22.83 11.55 -13.09
N ALA A 182 -21.95 10.55 -12.99
CA ALA A 182 -20.82 10.51 -12.07
C ALA A 182 -19.58 11.16 -12.70
N ARG A 183 -19.63 12.45 -13.04
CA ARG A 183 -18.56 13.15 -13.76
C ARG A 183 -17.49 13.66 -12.80
N VAL A 184 -16.23 13.39 -13.15
CA VAL A 184 -15.03 13.87 -12.43
C VAL A 184 -14.03 14.44 -13.41
N ALA A 185 -13.20 15.38 -12.96
CA ALA A 185 -12.08 15.89 -13.76
C ALA A 185 -10.81 15.11 -13.44
N GLY A 186 -10.26 14.38 -14.42
CA GLY A 186 -9.10 13.54 -14.17
C GLY A 186 -8.41 12.99 -15.40
N ASP A 187 -7.50 12.06 -15.13
CA ASP A 187 -6.79 11.25 -16.11
C ASP A 187 -7.42 9.84 -16.11
N VAL A 188 -7.89 9.39 -17.27
CA VAL A 188 -8.61 8.11 -17.43
C VAL A 188 -7.73 6.92 -17.02
N ASP A 189 -6.46 6.93 -17.42
CA ASP A 189 -5.54 5.83 -17.16
C ASP A 189 -5.17 5.73 -15.68
N ASP A 190 -5.02 6.88 -15.01
CA ASP A 190 -4.82 6.93 -13.56
C ASP A 190 -6.04 6.36 -12.82
N LEU A 191 -7.27 6.81 -13.16
CA LEU A 191 -8.48 6.35 -12.49
C LEU A 191 -8.75 4.87 -12.77
N ARG A 192 -8.55 4.40 -14.01
CA ARG A 192 -8.61 2.98 -14.37
C ARG A 192 -7.63 2.17 -13.52
N ALA A 193 -6.39 2.64 -13.38
CA ALA A 193 -5.40 1.97 -12.58
C ALA A 193 -5.77 1.90 -11.08
N ALA A 194 -6.37 2.96 -10.54
CA ALA A 194 -6.81 2.97 -9.14
C ALA A 194 -7.95 1.96 -8.91
N ILE A 195 -8.97 1.94 -9.76
CA ILE A 195 -10.10 1.02 -9.67
C ILE A 195 -9.64 -0.43 -9.85
N SER A 196 -8.82 -0.71 -10.89
CA SER A 196 -8.29 -2.06 -11.13
C SER A 196 -7.47 -2.58 -9.94
N ASN A 197 -6.62 -1.74 -9.31
CA ASN A 197 -5.88 -2.14 -8.12
C ASN A 197 -6.79 -2.51 -6.94
N LEU A 198 -7.93 -1.85 -6.76
CA LEU A 198 -8.89 -2.20 -5.71
C LEU A 198 -9.64 -3.49 -6.05
N LEU A 199 -10.05 -3.70 -7.30
CA LEU A 199 -10.69 -4.94 -7.76
C LEU A 199 -9.75 -6.13 -7.62
N ASP A 200 -8.50 -6.00 -8.08
CA ASP A 200 -7.49 -7.04 -7.94
C ASP A 200 -7.23 -7.39 -6.44
N ASN A 201 -7.24 -6.39 -5.56
CA ASN A 201 -7.14 -6.64 -4.13
C ASN A 201 -8.37 -7.37 -3.58
N ALA A 202 -9.58 -6.97 -3.94
CA ALA A 202 -10.83 -7.61 -3.50
C ALA A 202 -10.84 -9.10 -3.88
N ILE A 203 -10.44 -9.44 -5.10
CA ILE A 203 -10.33 -10.84 -5.57
C ILE A 203 -9.23 -11.57 -4.83
N LYS A 204 -8.05 -10.98 -4.74
CA LYS A 204 -6.85 -11.58 -4.16
C LYS A 204 -6.98 -11.92 -2.68
N TYR A 205 -7.77 -11.16 -1.94
CA TYR A 205 -8.01 -11.33 -0.52
C TYR A 205 -9.34 -12.03 -0.22
N SER A 206 -10.11 -12.43 -1.24
CA SER A 206 -11.21 -13.37 -1.10
C SER A 206 -10.68 -14.77 -0.72
N GLU A 207 -11.41 -15.51 0.12
CA GLU A 207 -10.97 -16.84 0.60
C GLU A 207 -11.46 -17.96 -0.33
N GLN A 208 -12.70 -18.41 -0.15
CA GLN A 208 -13.24 -19.58 -0.88
C GLN A 208 -14.04 -19.16 -2.12
N GLU A 209 -14.78 -18.07 -2.04
CA GLU A 209 -15.64 -17.57 -3.10
C GLU A 209 -15.37 -16.09 -3.34
N VAL A 210 -15.21 -15.70 -4.60
CA VAL A 210 -15.06 -14.30 -4.97
C VAL A 210 -16.44 -13.67 -5.03
N LEU A 211 -16.77 -12.84 -4.04
CA LEU A 211 -17.98 -12.03 -4.01
C LEU A 211 -17.62 -10.58 -3.75
N VAL A 212 -17.64 -9.79 -4.81
CA VAL A 212 -17.28 -8.37 -4.77
C VAL A 212 -18.47 -7.55 -5.24
N SER A 213 -18.86 -6.57 -4.43
CA SER A 213 -19.90 -5.59 -4.77
C SER A 213 -19.25 -4.25 -5.05
N VAL A 214 -19.59 -3.65 -6.19
CA VAL A 214 -19.10 -2.34 -6.61
C VAL A 214 -20.29 -1.40 -6.74
N GLU A 215 -20.19 -0.25 -6.10
CA GLU A 215 -21.22 0.79 -6.11
C GLU A 215 -20.59 2.11 -6.58
N VAL A 216 -21.32 2.82 -7.45
CA VAL A 216 -21.01 4.22 -7.80
C VAL A 216 -22.16 5.08 -7.33
N ALA A 217 -21.94 5.96 -6.36
CA ALA A 217 -22.98 6.78 -5.75
C ALA A 217 -22.54 8.22 -5.54
N ASN A 218 -23.48 9.15 -5.57
CA ASN A 218 -23.26 10.50 -5.09
C ASN A 218 -23.21 10.50 -3.56
N VAL A 219 -22.17 11.09 -3.01
CA VAL A 219 -22.03 11.27 -1.55
C VAL A 219 -22.75 12.53 -1.10
N ASP A 220 -22.56 13.59 -1.88
CA ASP A 220 -23.17 14.90 -1.72
C ASP A 220 -23.18 15.63 -3.06
N GLU A 221 -23.61 16.90 -3.10
CA GLU A 221 -23.64 17.71 -4.31
C GLU A 221 -22.27 17.92 -4.98
N LYS A 222 -21.17 17.76 -4.21
CA LYS A 222 -19.79 18.07 -4.65
C LYS A 222 -18.93 16.83 -4.83
N HIS A 223 -19.38 15.66 -4.38
CA HIS A 223 -18.56 14.47 -4.38
C HIS A 223 -19.31 13.23 -4.88
N VAL A 224 -18.60 12.43 -5.65
CA VAL A 224 -18.99 11.09 -6.07
C VAL A 224 -18.05 10.06 -5.46
N ALA A 225 -18.57 8.88 -5.14
CA ALA A 225 -17.78 7.79 -4.59
C ALA A 225 -17.90 6.52 -5.42
N VAL A 226 -16.79 5.77 -5.50
CA VAL A 226 -16.74 4.38 -5.92
C VAL A 226 -16.44 3.56 -4.67
N ARG A 227 -17.33 2.63 -4.32
CA ARG A 227 -17.19 1.69 -3.21
C ARG A 227 -16.98 0.29 -3.75
N ILE A 228 -15.97 -0.39 -3.25
CA ILE A 228 -15.66 -1.78 -3.62
C ILE A 228 -15.63 -2.57 -2.32
N ALA A 229 -16.63 -3.42 -2.14
CA ALA A 229 -16.80 -4.25 -0.94
C ALA A 229 -16.52 -5.72 -1.28
N ASP A 230 -15.67 -6.35 -0.47
CA ASP A 230 -15.33 -7.78 -0.55
C ASP A 230 -15.83 -8.53 0.69
N ARG A 231 -15.98 -9.86 0.55
CA ARG A 231 -16.25 -10.80 1.66
C ARG A 231 -15.01 -11.62 2.01
N GLY A 232 -13.82 -10.99 1.92
CA GLY A 232 -12.55 -11.65 2.16
C GLY A 232 -12.12 -11.65 3.62
N ILE A 233 -10.80 -11.81 3.81
CA ILE A 233 -10.15 -11.96 5.12
C ILE A 233 -10.30 -10.77 6.06
N GLY A 234 -10.80 -9.63 5.60
CA GLY A 234 -10.96 -8.40 6.37
C GLY A 234 -9.64 -7.78 6.84
N ILE A 235 -9.75 -6.62 7.52
CA ILE A 235 -8.59 -5.83 7.92
C ILE A 235 -8.72 -5.46 9.41
N PRO A 236 -7.71 -5.77 10.26
CA PRO A 236 -7.69 -5.32 11.64
C PRO A 236 -7.74 -3.79 11.74
N ARG A 237 -8.54 -3.23 12.65
CA ARG A 237 -8.74 -1.79 12.83
C ARG A 237 -7.43 -0.98 12.93
N ALA A 238 -6.43 -1.52 13.63
CA ALA A 238 -5.12 -0.89 13.79
C ALA A 238 -4.33 -0.76 12.47
N GLN A 239 -4.74 -1.47 11.41
CA GLN A 239 -4.06 -1.51 10.11
C GLN A 239 -4.73 -0.61 9.06
N LEU A 240 -6.02 -0.25 9.21
CA LEU A 240 -6.81 0.48 8.21
C LEU A 240 -6.13 1.76 7.67
N LYS A 241 -5.50 2.55 8.55
CA LYS A 241 -4.75 3.75 8.14
C LYS A 241 -3.36 3.44 7.56
N ARG A 242 -2.82 2.24 7.81
CA ARG A 242 -1.45 1.88 7.45
C ARG A 242 -1.35 1.19 6.11
N ILE A 243 -2.43 0.54 5.65
CA ILE A 243 -2.47 -0.23 4.40
C ILE A 243 -2.20 0.63 3.16
N PHE A 244 -2.43 1.95 3.22
CA PHE A 244 -2.13 2.90 2.15
C PHE A 244 -0.69 3.42 2.15
N LYS A 245 0.12 3.04 3.16
CA LYS A 245 1.54 3.42 3.18
C LYS A 245 2.32 2.61 2.15
N ARG A 246 3.26 3.30 1.51
CA ARG A 246 4.17 2.68 0.53
C ARG A 246 4.88 1.46 1.13
N PHE A 247 4.89 0.33 0.41
CA PHE A 247 5.52 -0.94 0.79
C PHE A 247 4.93 -1.59 2.04
N TYR A 248 3.79 -1.11 2.53
CA TYR A 248 3.20 -1.66 3.71
C TYR A 248 2.40 -2.94 3.38
N ARG A 249 2.64 -3.96 4.18
CA ARG A 249 1.84 -5.19 4.20
C ARG A 249 1.45 -5.46 5.64
N ALA A 250 0.17 -5.75 5.86
CA ALA A 250 -0.30 -6.07 7.21
C ALA A 250 0.35 -7.38 7.69
N PRO A 251 0.84 -7.43 8.95
CA PRO A 251 1.40 -8.65 9.51
C PRO A 251 0.28 -9.66 9.78
N GLY A 252 0.56 -10.95 9.57
CA GLY A 252 -0.37 -12.06 9.84
C GLY A 252 -0.09 -13.26 8.96
N LEU A 253 -0.36 -14.47 9.46
CA LEU A 253 -0.07 -15.72 8.74
C LEU A 253 -0.85 -15.83 7.43
N VAL A 254 -2.13 -15.42 7.41
CA VAL A 254 -2.98 -15.44 6.23
C VAL A 254 -2.49 -14.42 5.21
N MET A 255 -2.17 -13.19 5.64
CA MET A 255 -1.67 -12.13 4.76
C MET A 255 -0.25 -12.40 4.24
N ALA A 256 0.56 -13.20 4.95
CA ALA A 256 1.88 -13.60 4.50
C ALA A 256 1.83 -14.56 3.29
N ARG A 257 0.76 -15.37 3.16
CA ARG A 257 0.56 -16.30 2.05
C ARG A 257 0.14 -15.60 0.75
N VAL A 258 -0.50 -14.45 0.84
CA VAL A 258 -0.95 -13.68 -0.33
C VAL A 258 0.23 -12.90 -0.91
N LYS A 259 0.69 -13.25 -2.12
CA LYS A 259 1.82 -12.60 -2.81
C LYS A 259 1.52 -11.14 -3.15
N GLY A 260 2.52 -10.25 -3.14
CA GLY A 260 2.37 -8.88 -3.61
C GLY A 260 3.40 -7.88 -3.10
N THR A 261 3.58 -6.79 -3.85
CA THR A 261 4.59 -5.75 -3.65
C THR A 261 4.28 -4.75 -2.51
N GLY A 262 3.02 -4.66 -2.07
CA GLY A 262 2.57 -3.61 -1.15
C GLY A 262 2.49 -2.22 -1.78
N LEU A 263 2.40 -2.14 -3.11
CA LEU A 263 2.31 -0.88 -3.87
C LEU A 263 0.88 -0.52 -4.30
N GLY A 264 0.00 -1.50 -4.52
CA GLY A 264 -1.32 -1.27 -5.11
C GLY A 264 -2.12 -0.19 -4.37
N LEU A 265 -2.34 -0.33 -3.07
CA LEU A 265 -3.08 0.65 -2.27
C LEU A 265 -2.37 2.00 -2.13
N PHE A 266 -1.04 2.03 -2.13
CA PHE A 266 -0.28 3.29 -2.17
C PHE A 266 -0.48 4.02 -3.51
N ILE A 267 -0.50 3.29 -4.64
CA ILE A 267 -0.78 3.85 -5.97
C ILE A 267 -2.21 4.43 -5.99
N VAL A 268 -3.19 3.69 -5.49
CA VAL A 268 -4.58 4.17 -5.35
C VAL A 268 -4.63 5.49 -4.57
N HIS A 269 -4.00 5.54 -3.40
CA HIS A 269 -3.97 6.74 -2.56
C HIS A 269 -3.34 7.92 -3.30
N SER A 270 -2.18 7.71 -3.94
CA SER A 270 -1.49 8.77 -4.69
C SER A 270 -2.29 9.29 -5.89
N ILE A 271 -2.96 8.39 -6.61
CA ILE A 271 -3.83 8.78 -7.74
C ILE A 271 -5.01 9.61 -7.24
N VAL A 272 -5.70 9.13 -6.20
CA VAL A 272 -6.89 9.81 -5.66
C VAL A 272 -6.53 11.18 -5.09
N GLU A 273 -5.41 11.31 -4.34
CA GLU A 273 -4.92 12.61 -3.88
C GLU A 273 -4.55 13.56 -5.04
N LYS A 274 -3.95 13.06 -6.11
CA LYS A 274 -3.63 13.82 -7.31
C LYS A 274 -4.89 14.41 -7.98
N HIS A 275 -6.02 13.71 -7.86
CA HIS A 275 -7.33 14.11 -8.36
C HIS A 275 -8.13 14.97 -7.36
N GLY A 276 -7.56 15.33 -6.22
CA GLY A 276 -8.20 16.15 -5.19
C GLY A 276 -9.25 15.40 -4.35
N GLY A 277 -9.23 14.07 -4.42
CA GLY A 277 -10.12 13.19 -3.69
C GLY A 277 -9.51 12.63 -2.42
N ARG A 278 -10.21 11.67 -1.82
CA ARG A 278 -9.74 10.89 -0.68
C ARG A 278 -10.07 9.41 -0.87
N VAL A 279 -9.22 8.53 -0.34
CA VAL A 279 -9.46 7.08 -0.27
C VAL A 279 -9.35 6.61 1.17
N PHE A 280 -10.24 5.72 1.54
CA PHE A 280 -10.24 5.09 2.87
C PHE A 280 -10.77 3.67 2.79
N ALA A 281 -10.54 2.90 3.84
CA ALA A 281 -11.01 1.53 3.97
C ALA A 281 -11.74 1.36 5.29
N GLU A 282 -12.78 0.53 5.26
CA GLU A 282 -13.57 0.12 6.40
C GLU A 282 -13.60 -1.40 6.46
N SER A 283 -13.52 -1.96 7.65
CA SER A 283 -13.67 -3.39 7.88
C SER A 283 -14.15 -3.61 9.31
N PRO A 284 -15.16 -4.47 9.53
CA PRO A 284 -15.59 -4.84 10.86
C PRO A 284 -14.51 -5.60 11.62
N GLY A 285 -13.64 -6.33 10.92
CA GLY A 285 -12.54 -7.11 11.49
C GLY A 285 -12.10 -8.27 10.60
N VAL A 286 -11.23 -9.10 11.15
CA VAL A 286 -10.71 -10.29 10.45
C VAL A 286 -11.85 -11.27 10.16
N GLY A 287 -11.87 -11.79 8.91
CA GLY A 287 -12.90 -12.73 8.42
C GLY A 287 -14.24 -12.07 8.06
N GLN A 288 -14.34 -10.72 8.09
CA GLN A 288 -15.62 -10.03 7.86
C GLN A 288 -15.59 -9.13 6.63
N GLY A 289 -14.64 -9.34 5.72
CA GLY A 289 -14.47 -8.56 4.52
C GLY A 289 -14.01 -7.13 4.77
N SER A 290 -13.94 -6.37 3.69
CA SER A 290 -13.56 -4.96 3.71
C SER A 290 -14.27 -4.17 2.62
N THR A 291 -14.41 -2.86 2.84
CA THR A 291 -14.93 -1.90 1.87
C THR A 291 -13.90 -0.81 1.64
N PHE A 292 -13.50 -0.64 0.39
CA PHE A 292 -12.64 0.45 -0.06
C PHE A 292 -13.47 1.51 -0.74
N THR A 293 -13.31 2.76 -0.33
CA THR A 293 -14.04 3.90 -0.91
C THR A 293 -13.07 4.89 -1.51
N ILE A 294 -13.21 5.17 -2.81
CA ILE A 294 -12.60 6.31 -3.50
C ILE A 294 -13.67 7.39 -3.57
N GLN A 295 -13.37 8.58 -3.06
CA GLN A 295 -14.23 9.75 -3.16
C GLN A 295 -13.51 10.84 -3.95
N LEU A 296 -14.16 11.37 -4.99
CA LEU A 296 -13.61 12.36 -5.91
C LEU A 296 -14.52 13.59 -5.99
N PRO A 297 -13.95 14.79 -6.24
CA PRO A 297 -14.74 15.97 -6.55
C PRO A 297 -15.54 15.77 -7.84
N ARG A 298 -16.83 16.09 -7.79
CA ARG A 298 -17.75 16.08 -8.93
C ARG A 298 -17.58 17.36 -9.77
N VAL A 299 -17.79 17.26 -11.08
CA VAL A 299 -17.75 18.37 -12.04
C VAL A 299 -19.12 18.57 -12.67
#